data_b2de9f58824bef4ff578e9eb960a529f
#
_entry.id   b2de9f58824bef4ff578e9eb960a529f
#
_cell.length_a   1.000
_cell.length_b   1.000
_cell.length_c   1.000
_cell.angle_alpha   90.00
_cell.angle_beta   90.00
_cell.angle_gamma   90.00
#
_symmetry.space_group_name_H-M   'P 1'
#
loop_
_entity.id
_entity.type
_entity.pdbx_description
1 polymer ?
#
loop_
_entity_poly.entity_id
_entity_poly.type
_entity_poly.pdbx_seq_one_letter_code
_entity_poly.pdbx_strand_id
1 'polypeptide(L)'
;MFNMNVVDSDAFLDMPLSTQCLYFHLNMRADDDGFVGNPKRIVRLIGCSDDDLKLLIAKRFVLCFEDGVIVIKHWKMHNCIQSDRYTPTVYQEEREMLLVKTNKSYTFAENNITQECIQNVSKDIDKGKDIDIDLEKNNKYIGETDSKISDARRCLDAWNTL
;
A
#
# COMPACT_ATOMS: atom_id res chain seq x y z
N MET A 1 11.66 -12.49 -8.90
CA MET A 1 12.11 -12.42 -7.47
C MET A 1 12.00 -10.98 -7.01
N PHE A 2 11.51 -10.70 -5.79
CA PHE A 2 11.43 -9.32 -5.29
C PHE A 2 12.82 -8.71 -5.12
N ASN A 3 12.94 -7.44 -5.46
CA ASN A 3 14.17 -6.67 -5.24
C ASN A 3 14.22 -6.22 -3.78
N MET A 4 15.24 -6.70 -3.05
CA MET A 4 15.40 -6.42 -1.62
C MET A 4 15.56 -4.93 -1.34
N ASN A 5 16.20 -4.15 -2.22
CA ASN A 5 16.33 -2.69 -2.03
C ASN A 5 14.97 -1.96 -1.98
N VAL A 6 13.90 -2.58 -2.45
CA VAL A 6 12.53 -2.02 -2.37
C VAL A 6 11.83 -2.50 -1.11
N VAL A 7 11.85 -3.82 -0.84
CA VAL A 7 11.07 -4.41 0.26
C VAL A 7 11.73 -4.28 1.62
N ASP A 8 13.03 -4.03 1.68
CA ASP A 8 13.80 -3.74 2.91
C ASP A 8 13.97 -2.22 3.13
N SER A 9 13.37 -1.38 2.27
CA SER A 9 13.45 0.07 2.47
C SER A 9 12.63 0.49 3.70
N ASP A 10 13.11 1.50 4.44
CA ASP A 10 12.40 2.06 5.59
C ASP A 10 10.96 2.45 5.21
N ALA A 11 10.79 3.05 4.03
CA ALA A 11 9.48 3.45 3.52
C ALA A 11 8.50 2.27 3.36
N PHE A 12 9.02 1.06 3.06
CA PHE A 12 8.21 -0.15 2.95
C PHE A 12 7.96 -0.77 4.32
N LEU A 13 8.98 -0.89 5.16
CA LEU A 13 8.92 -1.52 6.48
C LEU A 13 8.05 -0.73 7.47
N ASP A 14 7.99 0.59 7.32
CA ASP A 14 7.11 1.47 8.12
C ASP A 14 5.61 1.30 7.81
N MET A 15 5.26 0.59 6.73
CA MET A 15 3.84 0.35 6.42
C MET A 15 3.26 -0.76 7.29
N PRO A 16 1.95 -0.70 7.60
CA PRO A 16 1.24 -1.81 8.24
C PRO A 16 1.45 -3.13 7.49
N LEU A 17 1.49 -4.25 8.21
CA LEU A 17 1.67 -5.58 7.60
C LEU A 17 0.57 -5.90 6.56
N SER A 18 -0.66 -5.41 6.77
CA SER A 18 -1.75 -5.53 5.79
C SER A 18 -1.41 -4.85 4.46
N THR A 19 -0.84 -3.64 4.53
CA THR A 19 -0.39 -2.88 3.35
C THR A 19 0.77 -3.57 2.63
N GLN A 20 1.75 -4.07 3.39
CA GLN A 20 2.87 -4.86 2.84
C GLN A 20 2.36 -6.15 2.18
N CYS A 21 1.44 -6.86 2.82
CA CYS A 21 0.78 -8.04 2.28
C CYS A 21 0.04 -7.72 0.97
N LEU A 22 -0.73 -6.61 0.95
CA LEU A 22 -1.42 -6.16 -0.25
C LEU A 22 -0.45 -5.92 -1.41
N TYR A 23 0.70 -5.28 -1.15
CA TYR A 23 1.72 -5.05 -2.17
C TYR A 23 2.18 -6.36 -2.84
N PHE A 24 2.47 -7.39 -2.06
CA PHE A 24 2.86 -8.70 -2.60
C PHE A 24 1.73 -9.34 -3.41
N HIS A 25 0.49 -9.26 -2.92
CA HIS A 25 -0.66 -9.79 -3.63
C HIS A 25 -0.96 -9.08 -4.95
N LEU A 26 -0.75 -7.77 -5.02
CA LEU A 26 -0.84 -7.00 -6.26
C LEU A 26 0.24 -7.46 -7.25
N ASN A 27 1.49 -7.60 -6.80
CA ASN A 27 2.59 -8.08 -7.63
C ASN A 27 2.32 -9.50 -8.20
N MET A 28 1.73 -10.41 -7.42
CA MET A 28 1.42 -11.77 -7.89
C MET A 28 0.33 -11.81 -8.98
N ARG A 29 -0.45 -10.75 -9.14
CA ARG A 29 -1.60 -10.69 -10.06
C ARG A 29 -1.44 -9.65 -11.15
N ALA A 30 -0.32 -8.97 -11.17
CA ALA A 30 0.01 -8.03 -12.22
C ALA A 30 0.36 -8.78 -13.52
N ASP A 31 0.11 -8.12 -14.65
CA ASP A 31 0.56 -8.59 -15.95
C ASP A 31 2.08 -8.40 -16.15
N ASP A 32 2.59 -8.70 -17.33
CA ASP A 32 4.02 -8.65 -17.64
C ASP A 32 4.62 -7.23 -17.65
N ASP A 33 3.78 -6.20 -17.73
CA ASP A 33 4.17 -4.79 -17.57
C ASP A 33 3.92 -4.25 -16.15
N GLY A 34 3.30 -5.04 -15.28
CA GLY A 34 3.03 -4.67 -13.89
C GLY A 34 1.68 -4.02 -13.64
N PHE A 35 0.76 -4.09 -14.60
CA PHE A 35 -0.59 -3.52 -14.47
C PHE A 35 -1.56 -4.45 -13.77
N VAL A 36 -2.48 -3.87 -13.01
CA VAL A 36 -3.58 -4.55 -12.31
C VAL A 36 -4.87 -3.79 -12.55
N GLY A 37 -5.79 -4.39 -13.32
CA GLY A 37 -7.03 -3.73 -13.73
C GLY A 37 -8.10 -3.62 -12.65
N ASN A 38 -8.08 -4.47 -11.63
CA ASN A 38 -9.08 -4.42 -10.56
C ASN A 38 -8.46 -4.61 -9.17
N PRO A 39 -7.72 -3.60 -8.67
CA PRO A 39 -7.07 -3.67 -7.36
C PRO A 39 -8.05 -3.81 -6.20
N LYS A 40 -9.23 -3.19 -6.27
CA LYS A 40 -10.27 -3.28 -5.22
C LYS A 40 -10.79 -4.71 -5.05
N ARG A 41 -10.82 -5.52 -6.11
CA ARG A 41 -11.16 -6.95 -6.00
C ARG A 41 -10.12 -7.70 -5.19
N ILE A 42 -8.84 -7.36 -5.37
CA ILE A 42 -7.74 -8.00 -4.64
C ILE A 42 -7.78 -7.60 -3.17
N VAL A 43 -8.01 -6.31 -2.87
CA VAL A 43 -8.19 -5.81 -1.49
C VAL A 43 -9.27 -6.63 -0.76
N ARG A 44 -10.44 -6.81 -1.38
CA ARG A 44 -11.53 -7.62 -0.80
C ARG A 44 -11.17 -9.11 -0.66
N LEU A 45 -10.45 -9.66 -1.63
CA LEU A 45 -10.06 -11.08 -1.64
C LEU A 45 -9.15 -11.43 -0.45
N ILE A 46 -8.26 -10.54 -0.08
CA ILE A 46 -7.29 -10.75 1.01
C ILE A 46 -7.75 -10.18 2.36
N GLY A 47 -8.90 -9.47 2.38
CA GLY A 47 -9.44 -8.88 3.59
C GLY A 47 -8.68 -7.65 4.09
N CYS A 48 -7.95 -6.95 3.22
CA CYS A 48 -7.34 -5.67 3.52
C CYS A 48 -8.37 -4.54 3.46
N SER A 49 -8.03 -3.37 4.04
CA SER A 49 -8.85 -2.17 3.94
C SER A 49 -8.55 -1.39 2.65
N ASP A 50 -9.50 -0.55 2.23
CA ASP A 50 -9.25 0.39 1.13
C ASP A 50 -8.15 1.39 1.47
N ASP A 51 -7.91 1.67 2.75
CA ASP A 51 -6.84 2.55 3.21
C ASP A 51 -5.44 1.95 2.99
N ASP A 52 -5.31 0.63 2.99
CA ASP A 52 -4.06 -0.05 2.62
C ASP A 52 -3.67 0.26 1.17
N LEU A 53 -4.65 0.25 0.25
CA LEU A 53 -4.41 0.61 -1.16
C LEU A 53 -4.07 2.10 -1.29
N LYS A 54 -4.79 2.99 -0.61
CA LYS A 54 -4.51 4.43 -0.59
C LYS A 54 -3.10 4.71 -0.07
N LEU A 55 -2.66 3.99 0.96
CA LEU A 55 -1.32 4.13 1.51
C LEU A 55 -0.23 3.72 0.52
N LEU A 56 -0.42 2.63 -0.23
CA LEU A 56 0.50 2.23 -1.32
C LEU A 56 0.59 3.29 -2.41
N ILE A 57 -0.53 3.93 -2.77
CA ILE A 57 -0.58 5.03 -3.73
C ILE A 57 0.14 6.26 -3.17
N ALA A 58 -0.17 6.68 -1.94
CA ALA A 58 0.42 7.85 -1.28
C ALA A 58 1.94 7.70 -1.13
N LYS A 59 2.42 6.54 -0.72
CA LYS A 59 3.85 6.21 -0.63
C LYS A 59 4.50 5.90 -1.99
N ARG A 60 3.73 5.95 -3.09
CA ARG A 60 4.17 5.72 -4.47
C ARG A 60 4.82 4.34 -4.70
N PHE A 61 4.33 3.31 -4.06
CA PHE A 61 4.67 1.92 -4.39
C PHE A 61 3.86 1.42 -5.58
N VAL A 62 2.66 1.97 -5.76
CA VAL A 62 1.82 1.81 -6.96
C VAL A 62 1.47 3.17 -7.52
N LEU A 63 1.25 3.24 -8.83
CA LEU A 63 0.73 4.41 -9.53
C LEU A 63 -0.69 4.09 -9.97
N CYS A 64 -1.63 5.02 -9.76
CA CYS A 64 -3.05 4.85 -10.08
C CYS A 64 -3.43 5.73 -11.26
N PHE A 65 -4.27 5.21 -12.14
CA PHE A 65 -4.85 5.91 -13.28
C PHE A 65 -6.31 6.29 -13.00
N GLU A 66 -6.88 7.17 -13.82
CA GLU A 66 -8.25 7.70 -13.64
C GLU A 66 -9.33 6.63 -13.73
N ASP A 67 -9.11 5.64 -14.57
CA ASP A 67 -10.00 4.47 -14.77
C ASP A 67 -9.96 3.46 -13.62
N GLY A 68 -9.07 3.68 -12.63
CA GLY A 68 -8.89 2.81 -11.47
C GLY A 68 -7.92 1.65 -11.69
N VAL A 69 -7.31 1.56 -12.87
CA VAL A 69 -6.17 0.67 -13.11
C VAL A 69 -4.97 1.17 -12.31
N ILE A 70 -4.16 0.26 -11.84
CA ILE A 70 -2.89 0.60 -11.18
C ILE A 70 -1.72 -0.11 -11.85
N VAL A 71 -0.53 0.45 -11.69
CA VAL A 71 0.72 -0.19 -12.07
C VAL A 71 1.68 -0.25 -10.89
N ILE A 72 2.40 -1.35 -10.76
CA ILE A 72 3.46 -1.52 -9.77
C ILE A 72 4.67 -0.68 -10.19
N LYS A 73 4.97 0.39 -9.45
CA LYS A 73 6.06 1.31 -9.79
C LYS A 73 7.42 0.62 -9.96
N HIS A 74 7.71 -0.38 -9.14
CA HIS A 74 8.98 -1.09 -9.12
C HIS A 74 8.98 -2.40 -9.92
N TRP A 75 7.97 -2.61 -10.78
CA TRP A 75 7.77 -3.86 -11.50
C TRP A 75 9.02 -4.35 -12.23
N LYS A 76 9.63 -3.49 -13.05
CA LYS A 76 10.85 -3.82 -13.82
C LYS A 76 12.12 -3.98 -12.97
N MET A 77 12.07 -3.59 -11.68
CA MET A 77 13.12 -3.87 -10.72
C MET A 77 12.96 -5.27 -10.11
N HIS A 78 11.72 -5.74 -9.95
CA HIS A 78 11.40 -7.06 -9.41
C HIS A 78 11.50 -8.16 -10.46
N ASN A 79 11.11 -7.86 -11.70
CA ASN A 79 10.90 -8.82 -12.75
C ASN A 79 11.77 -8.51 -13.97
N CYS A 80 12.40 -9.57 -14.49
CA CYS A 80 13.10 -9.55 -15.77
C CYS A 80 12.46 -10.63 -16.65
N ILE A 81 11.50 -10.21 -17.49
CA ILE A 81 10.77 -11.11 -18.38
C ILE A 81 11.54 -11.20 -19.69
N GLN A 82 11.81 -12.42 -20.15
CA GLN A 82 12.47 -12.65 -21.43
C GLN A 82 11.52 -12.34 -22.58
N SER A 83 12.04 -11.83 -23.68
CA SER A 83 11.25 -11.37 -24.82
C SER A 83 10.40 -12.47 -25.47
N ASP A 84 10.82 -13.73 -25.37
CA ASP A 84 10.09 -14.90 -25.89
C ASP A 84 8.83 -15.25 -25.07
N ARG A 85 8.73 -14.76 -23.84
CA ARG A 85 7.59 -15.00 -22.92
C ARG A 85 6.78 -13.75 -22.61
N TYR A 86 7.26 -12.61 -23.07
CA TYR A 86 6.64 -11.33 -22.79
C TYR A 86 5.33 -11.16 -23.57
N THR A 87 4.26 -10.86 -22.85
CA THR A 87 2.96 -10.48 -23.40
C THR A 87 2.68 -9.03 -23.04
N PRO A 88 2.52 -8.12 -24.04
CA PRO A 88 2.18 -6.73 -23.76
C PRO A 88 0.90 -6.59 -22.97
N THR A 89 0.86 -5.61 -22.07
CA THR A 89 -0.34 -5.26 -21.33
C THR A 89 -1.50 -4.90 -22.27
N VAL A 90 -2.73 -5.11 -21.81
CA VAL A 90 -3.93 -4.62 -22.52
C VAL A 90 -4.16 -3.11 -22.28
N TYR A 91 -3.51 -2.52 -21.28
CA TYR A 91 -3.62 -1.12 -20.87
C TYR A 91 -2.58 -0.26 -21.60
N GLN A 92 -2.73 -0.16 -22.95
CA GLN A 92 -1.74 0.53 -23.78
C GLN A 92 -1.75 2.04 -23.58
N GLU A 93 -2.92 2.64 -23.40
CA GLU A 93 -3.08 4.08 -23.17
C GLU A 93 -2.37 4.50 -21.87
N GLU A 94 -2.59 3.78 -20.79
CA GLU A 94 -1.95 4.01 -19.50
C GLU A 94 -0.44 3.73 -19.56
N ARG A 95 -0.05 2.73 -20.35
CA ARG A 95 1.36 2.40 -20.58
C ARG A 95 2.13 3.52 -21.28
N GLU A 96 1.50 4.21 -22.23
CA GLU A 96 2.07 5.36 -22.94
C GLU A 96 2.25 6.60 -22.04
N MET A 97 1.45 6.71 -20.97
CA MET A 97 1.61 7.77 -19.96
C MET A 97 2.82 7.57 -19.04
N LEU A 98 3.49 6.43 -19.13
CA LEU A 98 4.57 6.07 -18.23
C LEU A 98 5.94 6.17 -18.90
N LEU A 99 6.89 6.71 -18.13
CA LEU A 99 8.32 6.66 -18.43
C LEU A 99 9.03 5.66 -17.52
N VAL A 100 10.05 5.00 -18.05
CA VAL A 100 10.94 4.14 -17.27
C VAL A 100 12.19 4.92 -16.92
N LYS A 101 12.46 5.10 -15.63
CA LYS A 101 13.68 5.76 -15.14
C LYS A 101 14.91 4.85 -15.31
N THR A 102 16.11 5.42 -15.17
CA THR A 102 17.39 4.70 -15.20
C THR A 102 17.47 3.56 -14.19
N ASN A 103 16.83 3.72 -13.02
CA ASN A 103 16.70 2.68 -12.00
C ASN A 103 15.59 1.64 -12.28
N LYS A 104 15.02 1.64 -13.50
CA LYS A 104 13.94 0.76 -13.95
C LYS A 104 12.60 0.95 -13.22
N SER A 105 12.40 2.02 -12.44
CA SER A 105 11.09 2.32 -11.88
C SER A 105 10.23 3.10 -12.88
N TYR A 106 8.91 2.92 -12.78
CA TYR A 106 7.94 3.72 -13.55
C TYR A 106 7.73 5.10 -12.92
N THR A 107 7.44 6.08 -13.77
CA THR A 107 6.97 7.42 -13.39
C THR A 107 6.04 7.93 -14.47
N PHE A 108 5.10 8.82 -14.12
CA PHE A 108 4.30 9.52 -15.13
C PHE A 108 5.19 10.45 -15.97
N ALA A 109 4.88 10.59 -17.27
CA ALA A 109 5.44 11.65 -18.10
C ALA A 109 4.95 13.00 -17.55
N GLU A 110 5.81 14.01 -17.49
CA GLU A 110 5.55 15.31 -16.82
C GLU A 110 4.31 16.05 -17.33
N ASN A 111 3.81 15.71 -18.51
CA ASN A 111 2.61 16.33 -19.12
C ASN A 111 1.27 15.75 -18.63
N ASN A 112 1.26 14.69 -17.81
CA ASN A 112 0.07 13.96 -17.37
C ASN A 112 -0.03 13.82 -15.84
N ILE A 113 0.48 14.79 -15.10
CA ILE A 113 0.24 14.83 -13.65
C ILE A 113 -1.17 15.41 -13.43
N THR A 114 -2.19 14.59 -13.59
CA THR A 114 -3.52 14.92 -13.11
C THR A 114 -3.51 14.83 -11.58
N GLN A 115 -3.57 16.00 -10.93
CA GLN A 115 -3.68 16.15 -9.46
C GLN A 115 -4.97 15.52 -8.88
N GLU A 116 -5.83 14.96 -9.74
CA GLU A 116 -7.15 14.48 -9.34
C GLU A 116 -7.14 13.19 -8.52
N CYS A 117 -6.16 12.30 -8.69
CA CYS A 117 -6.05 11.10 -7.84
C CYS A 117 -5.79 11.42 -6.36
N ILE A 118 -5.13 12.55 -6.08
CA ILE A 118 -4.88 13.01 -4.71
C ILE A 118 -6.11 13.72 -4.13
N GLN A 119 -6.90 14.42 -4.97
CA GLN A 119 -8.08 15.17 -4.52
C GLN A 119 -9.27 14.27 -4.21
N ASN A 120 -9.40 13.10 -4.85
CA ASN A 120 -10.46 12.14 -4.54
C ASN A 120 -10.23 11.45 -3.18
N VAL A 121 -9.00 11.34 -2.72
CA VAL A 121 -8.68 10.86 -1.37
C VAL A 121 -9.06 11.91 -0.31
N SER A 122 -8.97 13.21 -0.64
CA SER A 122 -9.29 14.30 0.30
C SER A 122 -10.79 14.62 0.39
N LYS A 123 -11.59 14.32 -0.64
CA LYS A 123 -13.04 14.62 -0.65
C LYS A 123 -13.88 13.68 0.22
N ASP A 124 -13.40 12.48 0.49
CA ASP A 124 -14.10 11.52 1.37
C ASP A 124 -13.87 11.78 2.86
N ILE A 125 -12.88 12.60 3.21
CA ILE A 125 -12.56 12.96 4.61
C ILE A 125 -13.47 14.11 5.11
N ASP A 126 -14.02 14.93 4.20
CA ASP A 126 -14.76 16.16 4.57
C ASP A 126 -16.29 15.95 4.70
N LYS A 127 -16.77 14.69 4.72
CA LYS A 127 -18.18 14.34 5.01
C LYS A 127 -18.39 13.64 6.36
N GLY A 128 -17.45 13.76 7.27
CA GLY A 128 -17.62 13.39 8.67
C GLY A 128 -18.37 14.50 9.40
N LYS A 129 -19.64 14.24 9.71
CA LYS A 129 -20.53 15.06 10.53
C LYS A 129 -19.82 15.61 11.76
N ASP A 130 -20.07 16.89 12.04
CA ASP A 130 -19.86 17.52 13.32
C ASP A 130 -20.37 16.62 14.45
N ILE A 131 -19.45 16.01 15.18
CA ILE A 131 -19.74 15.38 16.46
C ILE A 131 -19.24 16.36 17.50
N ASP A 132 -20.18 17.10 18.09
CA ASP A 132 -19.96 17.85 19.32
C ASP A 132 -19.39 16.88 20.37
N ILE A 133 -18.11 17.03 20.66
CA ILE A 133 -17.48 16.31 21.77
C ILE A 133 -17.68 17.16 23.01
N ASP A 134 -18.73 16.84 23.78
CA ASP A 134 -18.89 17.26 25.17
C ASP A 134 -17.68 16.76 25.98
N LEU A 135 -16.79 17.66 26.31
CA LEU A 135 -15.60 17.44 27.15
C LEU A 135 -15.96 17.44 28.65
N GLU A 136 -16.98 16.68 29.06
CA GLU A 136 -17.18 16.39 30.49
C GLU A 136 -17.81 15.03 30.67
N LYS A 137 -17.02 14.05 31.05
CA LYS A 137 -17.27 12.76 31.72
C LYS A 137 -16.55 11.58 31.05
N ASN A 138 -15.31 11.36 31.37
CA ASN A 138 -14.77 10.00 31.48
C ASN A 138 -13.39 9.98 32.14
N ASN A 139 -13.39 10.35 33.42
CA ASN A 139 -12.26 10.05 34.32
C ASN A 139 -12.60 8.79 35.13
N LYS A 140 -12.82 7.65 34.47
CA LYS A 140 -13.14 6.39 35.18
C LYS A 140 -12.56 5.10 34.56
N TYR A 141 -11.54 5.18 33.69
CA TYR A 141 -10.89 3.98 33.14
C TYR A 141 -9.36 4.02 33.21
N ILE A 142 -8.81 4.48 34.34
CA ILE A 142 -7.37 4.37 34.66
C ILE A 142 -7.26 3.43 35.88
N GLY A 143 -7.59 2.16 35.71
CA GLY A 143 -7.53 1.19 36.80
C GLY A 143 -7.25 -0.26 36.37
N GLU A 144 -7.37 -0.59 35.09
CA GLU A 144 -7.26 -2.00 34.64
C GLU A 144 -6.08 -2.33 33.71
N THR A 145 -5.21 -1.38 33.37
CA THR A 145 -4.07 -1.64 32.50
C THR A 145 -2.82 -2.11 33.25
N ASP A 146 -2.69 -1.83 34.53
CA ASP A 146 -1.50 -2.19 35.31
C ASP A 146 -1.42 -3.69 35.66
N SER A 147 -2.55 -4.40 35.75
CA SER A 147 -2.54 -5.84 36.04
C SER A 147 -2.07 -6.70 34.87
N LYS A 148 -2.40 -6.31 33.62
CA LYS A 148 -2.00 -7.06 32.42
C LYS A 148 -0.54 -6.86 32.05
N ILE A 149 0.05 -5.72 32.41
CA ILE A 149 1.47 -5.44 32.17
C ILE A 149 2.37 -6.24 33.13
N SER A 150 1.89 -6.49 34.37
CA SER A 150 2.63 -7.29 35.33
C SER A 150 2.72 -8.77 34.93
N ASP A 151 1.68 -9.32 34.33
CA ASP A 151 1.65 -10.73 33.90
C ASP A 151 2.53 -10.97 32.67
N ALA A 152 2.61 -10.01 31.73
CA ALA A 152 3.51 -10.11 30.59
C ALA A 152 4.99 -10.06 30.99
N ARG A 153 5.35 -9.26 32.01
CA ARG A 153 6.71 -9.23 32.55
C ARG A 153 7.08 -10.54 33.28
N ARG A 154 6.15 -11.15 34.01
CA ARG A 154 6.36 -12.45 34.65
C ARG A 154 6.65 -13.58 33.65
N CYS A 155 5.98 -13.58 32.49
CA CYS A 155 6.25 -14.55 31.44
C CYS A 155 7.65 -14.38 30.82
N LEU A 156 8.10 -13.13 30.63
CA LEU A 156 9.44 -12.84 30.09
C LEU A 156 10.55 -13.24 31.04
N ASP A 157 10.39 -13.03 32.36
CA ASP A 157 11.37 -13.40 33.38
C ASP A 157 11.50 -14.91 33.53
N ALA A 158 10.42 -15.65 33.36
CA ALA A 158 10.43 -17.12 33.39
C ALA A 158 11.12 -17.74 32.15
N TRP A 159 11.19 -17.02 31.03
CA TRP A 159 11.86 -17.48 29.80
C TRP A 159 13.38 -17.26 29.85
N ASN A 160 13.83 -16.25 30.57
CA ASN A 160 15.28 -15.93 30.70
C ASN A 160 16.02 -16.73 31.77
N THR A 161 15.33 -17.65 32.47
CA THR A 161 15.91 -18.49 33.54
C THR A 161 16.08 -19.97 33.18
N LEU A 162 15.87 -20.33 31.88
CA LEU A 162 16.16 -21.65 31.31
C LEU A 162 17.33 -21.57 30.33
#